data_265f480d22dc83fecc8fa9c23da3003f
#
_entry.id   265f480d22dc83fecc8fa9c23da3003f
#
_cell.length_a   1.000
_cell.length_b   1.000
_cell.length_c   1.000
_cell.angle_alpha   90.00
_cell.angle_beta   90.00
_cell.angle_gamma   90.00
#
_symmetry.space_group_name_H-M   'P 1'
#
loop_
_entity.id
_entity.type
_entity.pdbx_description
1 polymer ?
#
loop_
_entity_poly.entity_id
_entity_poly.type
_entity_poly.pdbx_seq_one_letter_code
_entity_poly.pdbx_strand_id
1 'polypeptide(L)'
;MEPANHDHQHAPNRFAVIPTPLRLNANAEYTGAGVVVAFLDSGFYPHPDLVTPVNRILAYHDVAGEQQSLTSGGPIEAWHWHGTQTSVAATGNGHLSDGLYRGLAHESKLVLVKVSERGHIGEENIARGIRWVIENRDRYDIRILNISLGGDEDVPCSKSIIDQAAEEAIKHGIVVVVAAGNSGAEGRHSIPPANSPSVITVGGYSDHNQLNGNQRGLYHSNFGVTVDGTVKPEIVAPAMWIAAPVLPGTRIYERTEALSRLAAAADYQLPGLAHELEKAAELPEQLVSADAAVIRQHVEAVLKQLKIVATHYQHVDGTSFAAPIVTSVVAQMIQANPALTPGAIKNILVSTADRILTEPVIRQGFGVVNARRAVELAQTEPHALNVVGCKPPRVENGRLLFVFHDDEATSVAVAGDFNSWERLPLKRNGSGLWTTEIVVPGAGRFEYKFVVDGQRWIEDPGNGMKAPDNVGGLNSVVVLATDYTHL
;
A
#
# COMPACT_ATOMS: atom_id res chain seq x y z
N MET A 1 -1.32 7.45 52.91
CA MET A 1 -0.37 6.76 52.01
C MET A 1 -0.93 6.96 50.61
N GLU A 2 -0.41 7.99 49.95
CA GLU A 2 -0.70 8.23 48.54
C GLU A 2 0.09 7.25 47.69
N PRO A 3 -0.47 6.70 46.60
CA PRO A 3 0.31 5.87 45.70
C PRO A 3 1.21 6.76 44.84
N ALA A 4 2.49 6.39 44.83
CA ALA A 4 3.52 7.05 44.08
C ALA A 4 3.17 7.18 42.59
N ASN A 5 3.22 8.39 42.12
CA ASN A 5 3.19 8.78 40.71
C ASN A 5 4.42 8.23 40.01
N HIS A 6 4.31 7.12 39.29
CA HIS A 6 5.38 6.65 38.44
C HIS A 6 5.43 7.52 37.19
N ASP A 7 6.32 8.48 37.22
CA ASP A 7 6.86 9.22 36.09
C ASP A 7 7.19 8.27 34.92
N HIS A 8 6.34 8.24 33.92
CA HIS A 8 6.66 7.64 32.63
C HIS A 8 7.54 8.60 31.82
N GLN A 9 8.69 8.97 32.40
CA GLN A 9 9.75 9.63 31.66
C GLN A 9 10.38 8.62 30.70
N HIS A 10 10.12 8.80 29.40
CA HIS A 10 10.88 8.41 28.24
C HIS A 10 11.78 7.17 28.41
N ALA A 11 11.20 5.98 28.44
CA ALA A 11 11.97 4.79 28.14
C ALA A 11 12.54 4.97 26.72
N PRO A 12 13.88 4.87 26.52
CA PRO A 12 14.45 4.94 25.19
C PRO A 12 13.76 3.90 24.31
N ASN A 13 13.50 4.26 23.06
CA ASN A 13 12.80 3.41 22.09
C ASN A 13 13.34 1.96 22.21
N ARG A 14 12.53 1.07 22.74
CA ARG A 14 12.89 -0.33 23.00
C ARG A 14 13.18 -1.10 21.69
N PHE A 15 12.83 -0.49 20.56
CA PHE A 15 12.98 -1.05 19.23
C PHE A 15 13.86 -0.14 18.37
N ALA A 16 14.76 -0.74 17.59
CA ALA A 16 15.51 -0.01 16.56
C ALA A 16 14.56 0.63 15.55
N VAL A 17 13.50 -0.10 15.15
CA VAL A 17 12.36 0.37 14.35
C VAL A 17 11.08 -0.15 15.00
N ILE A 18 10.07 0.70 15.10
CA ILE A 18 8.76 0.31 15.65
C ILE A 18 8.12 -0.75 14.71
N PRO A 19 7.77 -1.93 15.22
CA PRO A 19 7.08 -2.95 14.43
C PRO A 19 5.76 -2.43 13.84
N THR A 20 5.49 -2.76 12.57
CA THR A 20 4.31 -2.29 11.85
C THR A 20 2.98 -2.52 12.57
N PRO A 21 2.72 -3.68 13.22
CA PRO A 21 1.49 -3.89 13.97
C PRO A 21 1.28 -2.91 15.13
N LEU A 22 2.35 -2.55 15.85
CA LEU A 22 2.29 -1.56 16.93
C LEU A 22 2.11 -0.14 16.38
N ARG A 23 2.82 0.19 15.30
CA ARG A 23 2.79 1.49 14.63
C ARG A 23 1.38 1.85 14.16
N LEU A 24 0.62 0.88 13.64
CA LEU A 24 -0.73 1.05 13.15
C LEU A 24 -1.83 0.74 14.19
N ASN A 25 -1.46 0.37 15.42
CA ASN A 25 -2.41 -0.08 16.43
C ASN A 25 -3.41 -1.12 15.86
N ALA A 26 -2.89 -2.05 15.06
CA ALA A 26 -3.70 -3.03 14.35
C ALA A 26 -4.36 -4.02 15.31
N ASN A 27 -5.54 -4.56 14.92
CA ASN A 27 -6.20 -5.62 15.69
C ASN A 27 -5.47 -6.95 15.45
N ALA A 28 -4.88 -7.50 16.51
CA ALA A 28 -4.09 -8.73 16.45
C ALA A 28 -4.92 -10.01 16.18
N GLU A 29 -6.24 -9.94 16.30
CA GLU A 29 -7.15 -11.06 15.99
C GLU A 29 -7.26 -11.33 14.48
N TYR A 30 -6.96 -10.31 13.66
CA TYR A 30 -7.00 -10.41 12.21
C TYR A 30 -5.58 -10.46 11.67
N THR A 31 -5.26 -11.57 11.02
CA THR A 31 -3.92 -11.94 10.56
C THR A 31 -3.84 -12.13 9.04
N GLY A 32 -4.96 -11.87 8.35
CA GLY A 32 -5.12 -12.16 6.93
C GLY A 32 -5.37 -13.64 6.62
N ALA A 33 -5.71 -14.44 7.64
CA ALA A 33 -6.00 -15.87 7.48
C ALA A 33 -7.14 -16.09 6.46
N GLY A 34 -6.95 -17.06 5.56
CA GLY A 34 -7.91 -17.37 4.51
C GLY A 34 -7.88 -16.42 3.30
N VAL A 35 -7.05 -15.38 3.30
CA VAL A 35 -6.95 -14.40 2.20
C VAL A 35 -5.72 -14.68 1.35
N VAL A 36 -5.87 -14.61 0.03
CA VAL A 36 -4.77 -14.73 -0.93
C VAL A 36 -4.44 -13.35 -1.51
N VAL A 37 -3.16 -12.99 -1.41
CA VAL A 37 -2.60 -11.74 -1.91
C VAL A 37 -1.65 -12.03 -3.08
N ALA A 38 -1.88 -11.42 -4.22
CA ALA A 38 -0.92 -11.40 -5.32
C ALA A 38 0.02 -10.20 -5.18
N PHE A 39 1.32 -10.42 -5.37
CA PHE A 39 2.34 -9.37 -5.45
C PHE A 39 2.91 -9.37 -6.87
N LEU A 40 2.91 -8.21 -7.50
CA LEU A 40 3.48 -7.99 -8.82
C LEU A 40 4.68 -7.06 -8.66
N ASP A 41 5.90 -7.59 -8.94
CA ASP A 41 7.14 -6.88 -8.65
C ASP A 41 8.29 -7.33 -9.56
N SER A 42 9.48 -6.74 -9.37
CA SER A 42 10.68 -7.03 -10.17
C SER A 42 11.18 -8.46 -10.06
N GLY A 43 10.98 -9.12 -8.93
CA GLY A 43 11.40 -10.48 -8.65
C GLY A 43 11.28 -10.83 -7.18
N PHE A 44 11.43 -12.10 -6.84
CA PHE A 44 11.19 -12.62 -5.51
C PHE A 44 12.20 -13.68 -5.12
N TYR A 45 12.40 -13.83 -3.82
CA TYR A 45 13.13 -14.90 -3.18
C TYR A 45 12.21 -15.58 -2.14
N PRO A 46 12.24 -16.91 -1.99
CA PRO A 46 11.44 -17.62 -1.00
C PRO A 46 12.01 -17.41 0.40
N HIS A 47 11.78 -16.20 0.94
CA HIS A 47 12.32 -15.78 2.24
C HIS A 47 11.74 -16.63 3.37
N PRO A 48 12.53 -16.98 4.42
CA PRO A 48 12.06 -17.77 5.56
C PRO A 48 10.75 -17.25 6.18
N ASP A 49 10.55 -15.93 6.25
CA ASP A 49 9.32 -15.34 6.76
C ASP A 49 8.07 -15.64 5.92
N LEU A 50 8.24 -16.15 4.70
CA LEU A 50 7.13 -16.52 3.81
C LEU A 50 6.93 -18.03 3.73
N VAL A 51 7.99 -18.82 3.97
CA VAL A 51 8.00 -20.26 3.73
C VAL A 51 8.21 -21.11 4.99
N THR A 52 8.54 -20.52 6.12
CA THR A 52 8.80 -21.24 7.39
C THR A 52 7.83 -20.76 8.49
N PRO A 53 7.26 -21.62 9.34
CA PRO A 53 7.35 -23.09 9.31
C PRO A 53 6.51 -23.75 8.20
N VAL A 54 5.61 -22.98 7.56
CA VAL A 54 4.73 -23.43 6.48
C VAL A 54 4.93 -22.56 5.27
N ASN A 55 5.13 -23.15 4.11
CA ASN A 55 5.20 -22.43 2.85
C ASN A 55 3.81 -21.87 2.49
N ARG A 56 3.69 -20.53 2.47
CA ARG A 56 2.46 -19.81 2.16
C ARG A 56 2.38 -19.33 0.71
N ILE A 57 3.42 -19.57 -0.10
CA ILE A 57 3.45 -19.24 -1.53
C ILE A 57 2.71 -20.33 -2.30
N LEU A 58 1.52 -19.99 -2.83
CA LEU A 58 0.69 -20.90 -3.62
C LEU A 58 1.17 -21.06 -5.06
N ALA A 59 1.67 -19.96 -5.63
CA ALA A 59 2.14 -19.94 -7.01
C ALA A 59 3.23 -18.85 -7.19
N TYR A 60 4.11 -19.13 -8.16
CA TYR A 60 5.05 -18.17 -8.72
C TYR A 60 4.89 -18.15 -10.23
N HIS A 61 4.88 -16.98 -10.84
CA HIS A 61 4.85 -16.78 -12.27
C HIS A 61 5.85 -15.74 -12.69
N ASP A 62 6.68 -16.07 -13.68
CA ASP A 62 7.59 -15.12 -14.33
C ASP A 62 7.05 -14.79 -15.72
N VAL A 63 6.64 -13.56 -15.90
CA VAL A 63 6.06 -13.06 -17.16
C VAL A 63 7.05 -13.14 -18.32
N ALA A 64 8.36 -12.97 -18.05
CA ALA A 64 9.42 -13.08 -19.06
C ALA A 64 9.83 -14.53 -19.34
N GLY A 65 9.44 -15.49 -18.48
CA GLY A 65 9.75 -16.90 -18.65
C GLY A 65 11.21 -17.28 -18.34
N GLU A 66 11.96 -16.40 -17.67
CA GLU A 66 13.38 -16.62 -17.35
C GLU A 66 13.56 -17.59 -16.17
N GLN A 67 12.60 -17.61 -15.22
CA GLN A 67 12.65 -18.43 -14.03
C GLN A 67 11.36 -19.23 -13.85
N GLN A 68 11.45 -20.54 -13.91
CA GLN A 68 10.26 -21.42 -13.85
C GLN A 68 9.75 -21.67 -12.43
N SER A 69 10.57 -21.52 -11.40
CA SER A 69 10.18 -21.77 -10.00
C SER A 69 11.05 -20.99 -9.02
N LEU A 70 10.48 -20.71 -7.86
CA LEU A 70 11.23 -20.20 -6.70
C LEU A 70 11.90 -21.37 -5.98
N THR A 71 13.23 -21.41 -5.98
CA THR A 71 14.01 -22.40 -5.24
C THR A 71 14.87 -21.73 -4.19
N SER A 72 14.81 -22.22 -2.94
CA SER A 72 15.77 -21.83 -1.91
C SER A 72 17.15 -22.33 -2.30
N GLY A 73 18.15 -21.43 -2.37
CA GLY A 73 19.52 -21.80 -2.77
C GLY A 73 19.82 -21.69 -4.27
N GLY A 74 18.84 -21.20 -5.09
CA GLY A 74 19.14 -20.78 -6.46
C GLY A 74 19.95 -19.47 -6.51
N PRO A 75 20.45 -19.07 -7.68
CA PRO A 75 21.17 -17.82 -7.84
C PRO A 75 20.29 -16.64 -7.41
N ILE A 76 20.89 -15.73 -6.63
CA ILE A 76 20.21 -14.53 -6.15
C ILE A 76 20.61 -13.37 -7.04
N GLU A 77 19.63 -12.82 -7.72
CA GLU A 77 19.82 -11.71 -8.62
C GLU A 77 19.46 -10.38 -7.93
N ALA A 78 20.08 -9.29 -8.39
CA ALA A 78 19.88 -7.97 -7.79
C ALA A 78 18.43 -7.51 -7.77
N TRP A 79 17.58 -7.98 -8.69
CA TRP A 79 16.16 -7.60 -8.77
C TRP A 79 15.23 -8.40 -7.85
N HIS A 80 15.74 -9.44 -7.16
CA HIS A 80 14.92 -10.23 -6.21
C HIS A 80 14.59 -9.48 -4.91
N TRP A 81 15.41 -8.47 -4.55
CA TRP A 81 15.30 -7.83 -3.23
C TRP A 81 13.98 -7.08 -3.04
N HIS A 82 13.55 -6.28 -4.03
CA HIS A 82 12.43 -5.37 -3.87
C HIS A 82 11.10 -6.13 -3.66
N GLY A 83 10.74 -7.07 -4.54
CA GLY A 83 9.51 -7.85 -4.38
C GLY A 83 9.54 -8.76 -3.14
N THR A 84 10.71 -9.26 -2.74
CA THR A 84 10.85 -9.99 -1.49
C THR A 84 10.56 -9.08 -0.30
N GLN A 85 11.10 -7.86 -0.28
CA GLN A 85 10.88 -6.91 0.80
C GLN A 85 9.42 -6.45 0.87
N THR A 86 8.79 -6.14 -0.26
CA THR A 86 7.39 -5.70 -0.30
C THR A 86 6.43 -6.80 0.16
N SER A 87 6.63 -8.04 -0.28
CA SER A 87 5.81 -9.18 0.15
C SER A 87 6.01 -9.51 1.64
N VAL A 88 7.24 -9.46 2.15
CA VAL A 88 7.52 -9.67 3.59
C VAL A 88 6.96 -8.54 4.44
N ALA A 89 7.06 -7.28 4.02
CA ALA A 89 6.49 -6.14 4.77
C ALA A 89 4.97 -6.27 4.99
N ALA A 90 4.23 -6.85 4.04
CA ALA A 90 2.80 -7.10 4.17
C ALA A 90 2.48 -8.40 4.92
N THR A 91 3.14 -9.50 4.54
CA THR A 91 2.71 -10.86 4.86
C THR A 91 3.77 -11.71 5.56
N GLY A 92 4.97 -11.18 5.79
CA GLY A 92 6.01 -11.89 6.55
C GLY A 92 5.55 -12.23 7.96
N ASN A 93 5.84 -13.44 8.44
CA ASN A 93 5.51 -13.85 9.80
C ASN A 93 6.56 -13.48 10.83
N GLY A 94 7.67 -12.88 10.38
CA GLY A 94 8.78 -12.47 11.25
C GLY A 94 9.58 -13.65 11.79
N HIS A 95 9.62 -14.79 11.09
CA HIS A 95 10.33 -16.00 11.53
C HIS A 95 11.77 -15.74 11.97
N LEU A 96 12.49 -14.90 11.23
CA LEU A 96 13.88 -14.54 11.54
C LEU A 96 14.02 -13.45 12.62
N SER A 97 12.93 -12.99 13.22
CA SER A 97 12.89 -11.99 14.31
C SER A 97 11.96 -12.40 15.47
N ASP A 98 11.69 -13.70 15.64
CA ASP A 98 10.79 -14.22 16.67
C ASP A 98 9.42 -13.53 16.66
N GLY A 99 8.93 -13.21 15.47
CA GLY A 99 7.63 -12.53 15.22
C GLY A 99 7.65 -11.02 15.43
N LEU A 100 8.79 -10.41 15.75
CA LEU A 100 8.89 -8.96 16.04
C LEU A 100 8.56 -8.12 14.79
N TYR A 101 9.20 -8.41 13.65
CA TYR A 101 9.03 -7.66 12.40
C TYR A 101 8.07 -8.36 11.43
N ARG A 102 6.92 -8.80 11.94
CA ARG A 102 5.87 -9.38 11.09
C ARG A 102 5.00 -8.31 10.44
N GLY A 103 4.46 -8.63 9.25
CA GLY A 103 3.39 -7.86 8.61
C GLY A 103 2.04 -8.08 9.31
N LEU A 104 1.04 -7.24 8.99
CA LEU A 104 -0.29 -7.40 9.56
C LEU A 104 -1.01 -8.64 9.03
N ALA A 105 -0.73 -9.02 7.77
CA ALA A 105 -1.37 -10.15 7.09
C ALA A 105 -0.47 -11.41 7.08
N HIS A 106 0.17 -11.71 8.20
CA HIS A 106 1.21 -12.74 8.31
C HIS A 106 0.72 -14.18 8.17
N GLU A 107 -0.59 -14.43 8.10
CA GLU A 107 -1.19 -15.74 7.78
C GLU A 107 -1.81 -15.78 6.38
N SER A 108 -1.78 -14.70 5.62
CA SER A 108 -2.22 -14.71 4.22
C SER A 108 -1.37 -15.63 3.37
N LYS A 109 -1.99 -16.23 2.35
CA LYS A 109 -1.29 -16.96 1.29
C LYS A 109 -0.90 -16.01 0.17
N LEU A 110 0.10 -16.39 -0.61
CA LEU A 110 0.71 -15.51 -1.59
C LEU A 110 0.70 -16.14 -2.98
N VAL A 111 0.53 -15.25 -3.97
CA VAL A 111 0.85 -15.51 -5.38
C VAL A 111 1.87 -14.46 -5.80
N LEU A 112 3.01 -14.87 -6.33
CA LEU A 112 4.11 -13.99 -6.67
C LEU A 112 4.29 -13.92 -8.18
N VAL A 113 4.22 -12.72 -8.76
CA VAL A 113 4.28 -12.47 -10.20
C VAL A 113 5.47 -11.55 -10.51
N LYS A 114 6.52 -12.14 -11.06
CA LYS A 114 7.71 -11.41 -11.52
C LYS A 114 7.45 -10.81 -12.90
N VAL A 115 7.66 -9.50 -13.05
CA VAL A 115 7.46 -8.77 -14.32
C VAL A 115 8.74 -8.19 -14.91
N SER A 116 9.88 -8.29 -14.23
CA SER A 116 11.14 -7.84 -14.82
C SER A 116 11.65 -8.85 -15.86
N GLU A 117 12.29 -8.32 -16.87
CA GLU A 117 13.11 -9.07 -17.82
C GLU A 117 14.54 -8.55 -17.67
N ARG A 118 15.48 -9.43 -17.26
CA ARG A 118 16.90 -9.08 -16.96
C ARG A 118 17.03 -7.84 -16.07
N GLY A 119 16.12 -7.70 -15.08
CA GLY A 119 16.07 -6.56 -14.16
C GLY A 119 15.40 -5.30 -14.70
N HIS A 120 14.98 -5.26 -15.96
CA HIS A 120 14.21 -4.17 -16.55
C HIS A 120 12.70 -4.44 -16.46
N ILE A 121 11.91 -3.43 -16.12
CA ILE A 121 10.45 -3.53 -16.00
C ILE A 121 9.82 -2.69 -17.11
N GLY A 122 9.16 -3.35 -18.06
CA GLY A 122 8.42 -2.68 -19.13
C GLY A 122 6.91 -2.70 -18.86
N GLU A 123 6.19 -1.70 -19.35
CA GLU A 123 4.74 -1.56 -19.18
C GLU A 123 3.95 -2.77 -19.68
N GLU A 124 4.36 -3.36 -20.80
CA GLU A 124 3.72 -4.56 -21.35
C GLU A 124 3.83 -5.76 -20.38
N ASN A 125 4.98 -5.93 -19.72
CA ASN A 125 5.15 -7.00 -18.75
C ASN A 125 4.30 -6.76 -17.48
N ILE A 126 4.14 -5.50 -17.05
CA ILE A 126 3.24 -5.15 -15.96
C ILE A 126 1.80 -5.53 -16.33
N ALA A 127 1.32 -5.10 -17.50
CA ALA A 127 -0.02 -5.40 -17.98
C ALA A 127 -0.26 -6.91 -18.16
N ARG A 128 0.72 -7.66 -18.68
CA ARG A 128 0.67 -9.12 -18.78
C ARG A 128 0.60 -9.80 -17.42
N GLY A 129 1.36 -9.31 -16.46
CA GLY A 129 1.32 -9.81 -15.08
C GLY A 129 -0.03 -9.61 -14.43
N ILE A 130 -0.66 -8.44 -14.59
CA ILE A 130 -2.00 -8.16 -14.09
C ILE A 130 -3.03 -9.08 -14.76
N ARG A 131 -2.98 -9.26 -16.07
CA ARG A 131 -3.88 -10.18 -16.82
C ARG A 131 -3.73 -11.62 -16.35
N TRP A 132 -2.50 -12.08 -16.11
CA TRP A 132 -2.26 -13.41 -15.57
C TRP A 132 -2.90 -13.58 -14.18
N VAL A 133 -2.85 -12.56 -13.32
CA VAL A 133 -3.52 -12.57 -12.02
C VAL A 133 -5.03 -12.69 -12.19
N ILE A 134 -5.63 -11.97 -13.14
CA ILE A 134 -7.08 -12.06 -13.46
C ILE A 134 -7.43 -13.48 -13.92
N GLU A 135 -6.69 -14.05 -14.87
CA GLU A 135 -6.92 -15.39 -15.42
C GLU A 135 -6.80 -16.50 -14.36
N ASN A 136 -5.99 -16.29 -13.35
CA ASN A 136 -5.77 -17.26 -12.26
C ASN A 136 -6.49 -16.90 -10.95
N ARG A 137 -7.33 -15.85 -10.97
CA ARG A 137 -8.05 -15.36 -9.80
C ARG A 137 -8.86 -16.45 -9.12
N ASP A 138 -9.68 -17.18 -9.87
CA ASP A 138 -10.55 -18.24 -9.31
C ASP A 138 -9.75 -19.49 -8.91
N ARG A 139 -8.66 -19.80 -9.63
CA ARG A 139 -7.81 -20.94 -9.32
C ARG A 139 -7.14 -20.85 -7.96
N TYR A 140 -6.72 -19.66 -7.56
CA TYR A 140 -6.00 -19.41 -6.31
C TYR A 140 -6.82 -18.61 -5.30
N ASP A 141 -8.05 -18.22 -5.62
CA ASP A 141 -8.90 -17.32 -4.83
C ASP A 141 -8.21 -15.98 -4.51
N ILE A 142 -7.63 -15.36 -5.54
CA ILE A 142 -6.89 -14.10 -5.38
C ILE A 142 -7.88 -12.97 -5.10
N ARG A 143 -7.73 -12.33 -3.95
CA ARG A 143 -8.60 -11.22 -3.52
C ARG A 143 -7.94 -9.86 -3.61
N ILE A 144 -6.63 -9.79 -3.55
CA ILE A 144 -5.86 -8.54 -3.50
C ILE A 144 -4.68 -8.65 -4.46
N LEU A 145 -4.39 -7.56 -5.17
CA LEU A 145 -3.20 -7.38 -5.98
C LEU A 145 -2.43 -6.16 -5.47
N ASN A 146 -1.21 -6.36 -4.98
CA ASN A 146 -0.27 -5.30 -4.63
C ASN A 146 0.67 -5.01 -5.80
N ILE A 147 0.78 -3.73 -6.19
CA ILE A 147 1.68 -3.25 -7.24
C ILE A 147 2.55 -2.14 -6.65
N SER A 148 3.84 -2.44 -6.42
CA SER A 148 4.80 -1.47 -5.89
C SER A 148 5.76 -0.93 -6.95
N LEU A 149 5.27 -0.80 -8.17
CA LEU A 149 5.98 -0.33 -9.37
C LEU A 149 4.99 0.38 -10.30
N GLY A 150 5.47 1.01 -11.37
CA GLY A 150 4.61 1.75 -12.30
C GLY A 150 5.25 1.92 -13.68
N GLY A 151 4.50 2.53 -14.59
CA GLY A 151 4.97 2.97 -15.89
C GLY A 151 5.80 4.26 -15.81
N ASP A 152 6.11 4.80 -16.97
CA ASP A 152 7.02 5.95 -17.10
C ASP A 152 6.28 7.25 -17.47
N GLU A 153 5.09 7.17 -18.04
CA GLU A 153 4.37 8.31 -18.60
C GLU A 153 3.04 8.60 -17.89
N ASP A 154 2.74 9.88 -17.66
CA ASP A 154 1.44 10.34 -17.20
C ASP A 154 0.49 10.47 -18.40
N VAL A 155 -0.34 9.47 -18.61
CA VAL A 155 -1.30 9.39 -19.69
C VAL A 155 -2.72 9.12 -19.17
N PRO A 156 -3.78 9.47 -19.91
CA PRO A 156 -5.14 9.11 -19.54
C PRO A 156 -5.31 7.60 -19.39
N CYS A 157 -6.10 7.17 -18.42
CA CYS A 157 -6.42 5.75 -18.15
C CYS A 157 -6.87 4.99 -19.41
N SER A 158 -7.60 5.66 -20.31
CA SER A 158 -8.05 5.09 -21.58
C SER A 158 -6.93 4.78 -22.57
N LYS A 159 -5.74 5.33 -22.39
CA LYS A 159 -4.55 5.13 -23.24
C LYS A 159 -3.49 4.24 -22.59
N SER A 160 -3.52 4.08 -21.28
CA SER A 160 -2.58 3.24 -20.54
C SER A 160 -3.03 1.78 -20.54
N ILE A 161 -2.20 0.89 -21.06
CA ILE A 161 -2.45 -0.55 -21.01
C ILE A 161 -2.42 -1.11 -19.59
N ILE A 162 -1.63 -0.47 -18.71
CA ILE A 162 -1.49 -0.87 -17.29
C ILE A 162 -2.76 -0.48 -16.53
N ASP A 163 -3.27 0.75 -16.71
CA ASP A 163 -4.49 1.20 -16.07
C ASP A 163 -5.70 0.38 -16.50
N GLN A 164 -5.81 0.10 -17.81
CA GLN A 164 -6.89 -0.74 -18.32
C GLN A 164 -6.87 -2.14 -17.71
N ALA A 165 -5.67 -2.73 -17.54
CA ALA A 165 -5.54 -4.03 -16.88
C ALA A 165 -5.88 -3.95 -15.38
N ALA A 166 -5.50 -2.87 -14.68
CA ALA A 166 -5.84 -2.66 -13.28
C ALA A 166 -7.35 -2.47 -13.07
N GLU A 167 -8.00 -1.66 -13.93
CA GLU A 167 -9.47 -1.50 -13.92
C GLU A 167 -10.19 -2.81 -14.19
N GLU A 168 -9.66 -3.64 -15.10
CA GLU A 168 -10.21 -4.96 -15.38
C GLU A 168 -10.07 -5.91 -14.18
N ALA A 169 -8.94 -5.89 -13.47
CA ALA A 169 -8.76 -6.67 -12.24
C ALA A 169 -9.82 -6.31 -11.18
N ILE A 170 -10.13 -5.02 -11.03
CA ILE A 170 -11.16 -4.54 -10.10
C ILE A 170 -12.55 -5.03 -10.49
N LYS A 171 -12.90 -5.02 -11.78
CA LYS A 171 -14.16 -5.57 -12.28
C LYS A 171 -14.31 -7.07 -11.97
N HIS A 172 -13.19 -7.80 -11.92
CA HIS A 172 -13.16 -9.20 -11.50
C HIS A 172 -13.13 -9.39 -9.97
N GLY A 173 -13.38 -8.34 -9.19
CA GLY A 173 -13.46 -8.41 -7.73
C GLY A 173 -12.12 -8.47 -7.00
N ILE A 174 -11.01 -8.13 -7.68
CA ILE A 174 -9.67 -8.05 -7.09
C ILE A 174 -9.45 -6.62 -6.58
N VAL A 175 -9.09 -6.45 -5.32
CA VAL A 175 -8.67 -5.15 -4.78
C VAL A 175 -7.27 -4.84 -5.26
N VAL A 176 -7.08 -3.75 -5.97
CA VAL A 176 -5.77 -3.33 -6.49
C VAL A 176 -5.22 -2.20 -5.64
N VAL A 177 -4.08 -2.44 -4.99
CA VAL A 177 -3.37 -1.47 -4.13
C VAL A 177 -2.05 -1.11 -4.78
N VAL A 178 -1.81 0.18 -4.98
CA VAL A 178 -0.69 0.68 -5.79
C VAL A 178 0.10 1.75 -5.05
N ALA A 179 1.44 1.69 -5.14
CA ALA A 179 2.32 2.74 -4.65
C ALA A 179 2.20 4.02 -5.49
N ALA A 180 2.09 5.19 -4.84
CA ALA A 180 1.94 6.47 -5.54
C ALA A 180 3.18 6.91 -6.32
N GLY A 181 4.36 6.39 -5.98
CA GLY A 181 5.66 6.87 -6.47
C GLY A 181 6.37 7.79 -5.48
N ASN A 182 7.64 8.10 -5.73
CA ASN A 182 8.55 8.73 -4.77
C ASN A 182 9.18 10.05 -5.28
N SER A 183 8.61 10.66 -6.31
CA SER A 183 9.14 11.88 -6.97
C SER A 183 8.28 13.13 -6.74
N GLY A 184 7.43 13.13 -5.70
CA GLY A 184 6.53 14.24 -5.40
C GLY A 184 7.25 15.53 -4.97
N ALA A 185 8.49 15.44 -4.48
CA ALA A 185 9.33 16.63 -4.23
C ALA A 185 9.65 17.42 -5.51
N GLU A 186 9.63 16.75 -6.67
CA GLU A 186 9.82 17.34 -7.99
C GLU A 186 8.50 17.80 -8.64
N GLY A 187 7.38 17.74 -7.91
CA GLY A 187 6.05 18.10 -8.39
C GLY A 187 5.43 17.05 -9.33
N ARG A 188 5.90 15.81 -9.31
CA ARG A 188 5.37 14.75 -10.19
C ARG A 188 4.04 14.20 -9.69
N HIS A 189 3.12 14.00 -10.64
CA HIS A 189 1.84 13.34 -10.43
C HIS A 189 1.99 11.82 -10.34
N SER A 190 0.94 11.13 -9.87
CA SER A 190 0.87 9.67 -9.94
C SER A 190 0.80 9.21 -11.39
N ILE A 191 1.54 8.15 -11.69
CA ILE A 191 1.64 7.53 -13.02
C ILE A 191 0.97 6.15 -13.02
N PRO A 192 0.64 5.56 -14.17
CA PRO A 192 0.02 4.24 -14.25
C PRO A 192 0.75 3.16 -13.43
N PRO A 193 0.03 2.27 -12.71
CA PRO A 193 -1.41 2.24 -12.53
C PRO A 193 -1.92 3.09 -11.35
N ALA A 194 -1.07 3.90 -10.70
CA ALA A 194 -1.45 4.69 -9.53
C ALA A 194 -2.39 5.87 -9.86
N ASN A 195 -2.48 6.29 -11.12
CA ASN A 195 -3.44 7.29 -11.58
C ASN A 195 -4.81 6.69 -11.97
N SER A 196 -4.94 5.36 -12.05
CA SER A 196 -6.20 4.69 -12.36
C SER A 196 -7.30 5.04 -11.32
N PRO A 197 -8.52 5.38 -11.75
CA PRO A 197 -9.57 5.88 -10.87
C PRO A 197 -9.99 4.92 -9.76
N SER A 198 -10.08 3.61 -10.05
CA SER A 198 -10.66 2.63 -9.13
C SER A 198 -9.64 1.98 -8.20
N VAL A 199 -8.33 2.07 -8.48
CA VAL A 199 -7.29 1.52 -7.60
C VAL A 199 -7.18 2.30 -6.29
N ILE A 200 -6.61 1.68 -5.28
CA ILE A 200 -6.22 2.34 -4.03
C ILE A 200 -4.77 2.78 -4.16
N THR A 201 -4.55 4.06 -4.41
CA THR A 201 -3.21 4.63 -4.50
C THR A 201 -2.75 5.07 -3.12
N VAL A 202 -1.57 4.60 -2.74
CA VAL A 202 -1.02 4.79 -1.40
C VAL A 202 0.19 5.71 -1.45
N GLY A 203 0.06 6.87 -0.85
CA GLY A 203 1.18 7.76 -0.53
C GLY A 203 1.84 7.38 0.79
N GLY A 204 2.84 8.15 1.19
CA GLY A 204 3.62 7.88 2.37
C GLY A 204 3.59 8.99 3.42
N TYR A 205 3.79 8.61 4.68
CA TYR A 205 4.11 9.52 5.76
C TYR A 205 5.28 8.99 6.61
N SER A 206 5.90 9.88 7.38
CA SER A 206 6.86 9.56 8.42
C SER A 206 6.26 9.85 9.80
N ASP A 207 6.38 8.92 10.72
CA ASP A 207 6.13 9.12 12.15
C ASP A 207 7.43 9.35 12.93
N HIS A 208 8.54 9.56 12.23
CA HIS A 208 9.89 9.71 12.81
C HIS A 208 10.27 8.54 13.73
N ASN A 209 9.74 7.34 13.47
CA ASN A 209 9.91 6.15 14.30
C ASN A 209 9.44 6.38 15.76
N GLN A 210 8.32 7.08 15.94
CA GLN A 210 7.72 7.42 17.25
C GLN A 210 6.25 7.01 17.30
N LEU A 211 5.81 6.48 18.45
CA LEU A 211 4.41 6.08 18.66
C LEU A 211 3.48 7.25 18.97
N ASN A 212 4.02 8.41 19.36
CA ASN A 212 3.21 9.60 19.58
C ASN A 212 2.82 10.20 18.22
N GLY A 213 1.55 10.10 17.82
CA GLY A 213 1.06 10.59 16.54
C GLY A 213 1.19 12.11 16.28
N ASN A 214 1.79 12.88 17.20
CA ASN A 214 1.84 14.35 17.16
C ASN A 214 2.91 14.92 16.20
N GLN A 215 3.78 14.10 15.64
CA GLN A 215 4.88 14.53 14.76
C GLN A 215 4.86 13.80 13.41
N ARG A 216 3.68 13.53 12.87
CA ARG A 216 3.56 12.96 11.54
C ARG A 216 3.85 14.01 10.48
N GLY A 217 4.75 13.71 9.54
CA GLY A 217 5.02 14.51 8.36
C GLY A 217 4.82 13.68 7.09
N LEU A 218 4.51 14.34 5.96
CA LEU A 218 4.34 13.62 4.69
C LEU A 218 5.69 13.23 4.08
N TYR A 219 5.71 12.03 3.54
CA TYR A 219 6.78 11.56 2.65
C TYR A 219 6.68 12.26 1.29
N HIS A 220 7.74 12.24 0.49
CA HIS A 220 7.77 12.85 -0.85
C HIS A 220 7.11 11.99 -1.93
N SER A 221 5.92 11.46 -1.62
CA SER A 221 5.12 10.70 -2.59
C SER A 221 4.68 11.57 -3.76
N ASN A 222 4.47 10.94 -4.92
CA ASN A 222 3.74 11.59 -6.01
C ASN A 222 2.31 11.91 -5.54
N PHE A 223 1.76 13.02 -6.00
CA PHE A 223 0.43 13.48 -5.60
C PHE A 223 -0.15 14.45 -6.63
N GLY A 224 -1.44 14.68 -6.56
CA GLY A 224 -2.10 15.72 -7.35
C GLY A 224 -3.33 15.22 -8.09
N VAL A 225 -3.78 16.02 -9.04
CA VAL A 225 -4.88 15.68 -9.93
C VAL A 225 -4.30 14.95 -11.14
N THR A 226 -4.77 13.75 -11.43
CA THR A 226 -4.37 12.97 -12.61
C THR A 226 -4.93 13.59 -13.89
N VAL A 227 -4.43 13.16 -15.04
CA VAL A 227 -4.95 13.60 -16.36
C VAL A 227 -6.45 13.33 -16.49
N ASP A 228 -6.98 12.29 -15.85
CA ASP A 228 -8.42 11.96 -15.81
C ASP A 228 -9.19 12.72 -14.72
N GLY A 229 -8.60 13.71 -14.07
CA GLY A 229 -9.25 14.56 -13.08
C GLY A 229 -9.45 13.90 -11.70
N THR A 230 -8.79 12.78 -11.42
CA THR A 230 -8.86 12.10 -10.11
C THR A 230 -7.77 12.60 -9.18
N VAL A 231 -8.11 12.87 -7.91
CA VAL A 231 -7.09 13.24 -6.90
C VAL A 231 -6.43 11.98 -6.35
N LYS A 232 -5.10 11.96 -6.39
CA LYS A 232 -4.25 10.89 -5.85
C LYS A 232 -3.18 11.45 -4.91
N PRO A 233 -2.72 10.69 -3.90
CA PRO A 233 -3.20 9.38 -3.46
C PRO A 233 -4.53 9.47 -2.69
N GLU A 234 -5.25 8.35 -2.52
CA GLU A 234 -6.43 8.28 -1.67
C GLU A 234 -6.08 8.31 -0.19
N ILE A 235 -5.03 7.60 0.20
CA ILE A 235 -4.59 7.50 1.60
C ILE A 235 -3.07 7.46 1.69
N VAL A 236 -2.54 7.68 2.89
CA VAL A 236 -1.13 7.53 3.18
C VAL A 236 -0.90 6.47 4.28
N ALA A 237 0.22 5.76 4.19
CA ALA A 237 0.66 4.79 5.17
C ALA A 237 2.14 5.04 5.53
N PRO A 238 2.69 4.38 6.57
CA PRO A 238 4.09 4.53 6.90
C PRO A 238 4.96 4.21 5.68
N ALA A 239 5.81 5.16 5.29
CA ALA A 239 6.73 5.02 4.14
C ALA A 239 8.20 5.19 4.54
N MET A 240 8.48 5.33 5.83
CA MET A 240 9.83 5.44 6.38
C MET A 240 9.99 4.53 7.58
N TRP A 241 11.21 4.08 7.80
CA TRP A 241 11.54 3.21 8.93
C TRP A 241 10.76 1.89 8.91
N ILE A 242 10.58 1.30 7.74
CA ILE A 242 9.89 0.01 7.60
C ILE A 242 10.92 -1.11 7.70
N ALA A 243 10.74 -2.02 8.68
CA ALA A 243 11.56 -3.21 8.76
C ALA A 243 11.29 -4.12 7.55
N ALA A 244 12.34 -4.44 6.81
CA ALA A 244 12.31 -5.31 5.64
C ALA A 244 13.50 -6.26 5.66
N PRO A 245 13.39 -7.46 5.07
CA PRO A 245 14.46 -8.44 5.14
C PRO A 245 15.69 -8.01 4.35
N VAL A 246 16.86 -8.37 4.88
CA VAL A 246 18.09 -8.45 4.09
C VAL A 246 18.03 -9.76 3.31
N LEU A 247 18.30 -9.71 2.01
CA LEU A 247 18.15 -10.87 1.12
C LEU A 247 19.21 -11.94 1.44
N PRO A 248 18.81 -13.17 1.84
CA PRO A 248 19.74 -14.25 2.19
C PRO A 248 20.67 -14.62 1.02
N GLY A 249 21.92 -15.05 1.34
CA GLY A 249 22.89 -15.45 0.33
C GLY A 249 23.55 -14.31 -0.44
N THR A 250 23.32 -13.06 -0.02
CA THR A 250 24.04 -11.89 -0.54
C THR A 250 25.19 -11.49 0.35
N ARG A 251 26.19 -10.81 -0.20
CA ARG A 251 27.32 -10.28 0.58
C ARG A 251 26.87 -9.37 1.74
N ILE A 252 25.79 -8.59 1.53
CA ILE A 252 25.25 -7.74 2.59
C ILE A 252 24.64 -8.57 3.74
N TYR A 253 24.03 -9.71 3.45
CA TYR A 253 23.50 -10.63 4.45
C TYR A 253 24.63 -11.21 5.32
N GLU A 254 25.68 -11.75 4.70
CA GLU A 254 26.85 -12.29 5.42
C GLU A 254 27.51 -11.22 6.29
N ARG A 255 27.67 -10.02 5.75
CA ARG A 255 28.23 -8.88 6.48
C ARG A 255 27.37 -8.50 7.68
N THR A 256 26.05 -8.48 7.49
CA THR A 256 25.12 -8.12 8.56
C THR A 256 25.12 -9.16 9.69
N GLU A 257 25.19 -10.46 9.36
CA GLU A 257 25.35 -11.51 10.37
C GLU A 257 26.63 -11.34 11.18
N ALA A 258 27.75 -11.09 10.50
CA ALA A 258 29.05 -10.89 11.16
C ALA A 258 29.04 -9.65 12.08
N LEU A 259 28.51 -8.51 11.58
CA LEU A 259 28.38 -7.28 12.36
C LEU A 259 27.45 -7.46 13.56
N SER A 260 26.34 -8.20 13.39
CA SER A 260 25.39 -8.47 14.48
C SER A 260 26.01 -9.35 15.57
N ARG A 261 26.84 -10.36 15.20
CA ARG A 261 27.58 -11.16 16.15
C ARG A 261 28.57 -10.29 16.95
N LEU A 262 29.27 -9.38 16.29
CA LEU A 262 30.16 -8.42 16.96
C LEU A 262 29.40 -7.48 17.91
N ALA A 263 28.27 -6.94 17.47
CA ALA A 263 27.43 -6.05 18.28
C ALA A 263 26.88 -6.73 19.55
N ALA A 264 26.56 -8.02 19.48
CA ALA A 264 26.03 -8.80 20.60
C ALA A 264 27.09 -9.33 21.56
N ALA A 265 28.35 -9.32 21.14
CA ALA A 265 29.45 -9.91 21.94
C ALA A 265 29.80 -9.10 23.20
N ALA A 266 30.19 -9.75 24.24
CA ALA A 266 30.77 -9.09 25.41
C ALA A 266 32.16 -8.49 25.08
N ASP A 267 32.56 -7.43 25.77
CA ASP A 267 33.77 -6.68 25.43
C ASP A 267 35.03 -7.56 25.44
N TYR A 268 35.14 -8.53 26.34
CA TYR A 268 36.26 -9.45 26.38
C TYR A 268 36.36 -10.42 25.19
N GLN A 269 35.26 -10.61 24.45
CA GLN A 269 35.19 -11.47 23.26
C GLN A 269 35.48 -10.71 21.97
N LEU A 270 35.27 -9.39 21.97
CA LEU A 270 35.34 -8.57 20.77
C LEU A 270 36.67 -8.66 20.00
N PRO A 271 37.86 -8.59 20.63
CA PRO A 271 39.12 -8.68 19.88
C PRO A 271 39.27 -10.01 19.14
N GLY A 272 38.90 -11.13 19.80
CA GLY A 272 38.95 -12.45 19.18
C GLY A 272 37.95 -12.61 18.02
N LEU A 273 36.70 -12.15 18.21
CA LEU A 273 35.71 -12.16 17.20
C LEU A 273 35.96 -11.20 16.02
N ALA A 274 36.59 -10.04 16.30
CA ALA A 274 36.99 -9.12 15.25
C ALA A 274 38.01 -9.76 14.31
N HIS A 275 38.95 -10.52 14.86
CA HIS A 275 39.92 -11.28 14.07
C HIS A 275 39.23 -12.42 13.27
N GLU A 276 38.33 -13.19 13.91
CA GLU A 276 37.58 -14.26 13.25
C GLU A 276 36.71 -13.73 12.08
N LEU A 277 36.00 -12.60 12.30
CA LEU A 277 35.00 -12.05 11.40
C LEU A 277 35.50 -10.91 10.52
N GLU A 278 36.81 -10.60 10.53
CA GLU A 278 37.42 -9.48 9.78
C GLU A 278 36.89 -9.37 8.36
N LYS A 279 36.98 -10.45 7.59
CA LYS A 279 36.57 -10.49 6.17
C LYS A 279 35.06 -10.42 6.00
N ALA A 280 34.33 -11.16 6.81
CA ALA A 280 32.87 -11.22 6.70
C ALA A 280 32.20 -9.89 7.12
N ALA A 281 32.71 -9.25 8.17
CA ALA A 281 32.26 -7.94 8.64
C ALA A 281 32.84 -6.76 7.83
N GLU A 282 33.82 -7.02 6.97
CA GLU A 282 34.61 -6.00 6.25
C GLU A 282 35.22 -4.97 7.20
N LEU A 283 35.88 -5.48 8.30
CA LEU A 283 36.53 -4.60 9.25
C LEU A 283 37.83 -4.06 8.65
N PRO A 284 38.16 -2.77 8.86
CA PRO A 284 39.49 -2.24 8.59
C PRO A 284 40.54 -2.98 9.42
N GLU A 285 41.69 -3.27 8.82
CA GLU A 285 42.80 -4.01 9.48
C GLU A 285 43.19 -3.40 10.83
N GLN A 286 43.17 -2.07 10.95
CA GLN A 286 43.51 -1.36 12.18
C GLN A 286 42.53 -1.65 13.33
N LEU A 287 41.30 -2.08 13.02
CA LEU A 287 40.28 -2.37 14.03
C LEU A 287 40.38 -3.80 14.58
N VAL A 288 40.99 -4.71 13.85
CA VAL A 288 41.12 -6.11 14.29
C VAL A 288 41.92 -6.25 15.60
N SER A 289 42.88 -5.33 15.82
CA SER A 289 43.71 -5.27 17.03
C SER A 289 43.34 -4.11 17.95
N ALA A 290 42.19 -3.44 17.72
CA ALA A 290 41.78 -2.29 18.52
C ALA A 290 41.11 -2.72 19.85
N ASP A 291 40.99 -1.78 20.77
CA ASP A 291 40.24 -1.97 22.01
C ASP A 291 38.73 -2.24 21.71
N ALA A 292 38.12 -3.04 22.59
CA ALA A 292 36.68 -3.42 22.44
C ALA A 292 35.76 -2.22 22.24
N ALA A 293 35.99 -1.10 22.92
CA ALA A 293 35.20 0.11 22.79
C ALA A 293 35.26 0.71 21.38
N VAL A 294 36.45 0.68 20.77
CA VAL A 294 36.66 1.20 19.39
C VAL A 294 36.00 0.29 18.37
N ILE A 295 36.13 -1.03 18.53
CA ILE A 295 35.47 -2.02 17.68
C ILE A 295 33.96 -1.82 17.78
N ARG A 296 33.37 -1.71 18.97
CA ARG A 296 31.93 -1.51 19.19
C ARG A 296 31.42 -0.26 18.53
N GLN A 297 32.10 0.87 18.75
CA GLN A 297 31.73 2.14 18.13
C GLN A 297 31.71 2.06 16.59
N HIS A 298 32.71 1.41 15.99
CA HIS A 298 32.75 1.20 14.54
C HIS A 298 31.61 0.31 14.06
N VAL A 299 31.38 -0.83 14.71
CA VAL A 299 30.30 -1.78 14.36
C VAL A 299 28.94 -1.09 14.42
N GLU A 300 28.64 -0.33 15.47
CA GLU A 300 27.42 0.44 15.62
C GLU A 300 27.26 1.49 14.51
N ALA A 301 28.33 2.20 14.16
CA ALA A 301 28.31 3.18 13.08
C ALA A 301 28.02 2.53 11.72
N VAL A 302 28.63 1.37 11.43
CA VAL A 302 28.42 0.64 10.18
C VAL A 302 27.00 0.07 10.12
N LEU A 303 26.48 -0.54 11.20
CA LEU A 303 25.09 -1.03 11.26
C LEU A 303 24.10 0.09 11.00
N LYS A 304 24.34 1.27 11.60
CA LYS A 304 23.52 2.46 11.35
C LYS A 304 23.60 2.94 9.89
N GLN A 305 24.80 2.98 9.31
CA GLN A 305 25.02 3.38 7.91
C GLN A 305 24.31 2.41 6.94
N LEU A 306 24.35 1.12 7.23
CA LEU A 306 23.68 0.07 6.44
C LEU A 306 22.19 -0.02 6.74
N LYS A 307 21.66 0.84 7.63
CA LYS A 307 20.25 0.83 8.07
C LYS A 307 19.81 -0.50 8.71
N ILE A 308 20.71 -1.27 9.30
CA ILE A 308 20.41 -2.56 9.92
C ILE A 308 19.70 -2.34 11.26
N VAL A 309 18.57 -3.04 11.43
CA VAL A 309 17.73 -2.96 12.64
C VAL A 309 17.72 -4.27 13.45
N ALA A 310 18.06 -5.37 12.80
CA ALA A 310 18.27 -6.69 13.40
C ALA A 310 19.14 -7.52 12.45
N THR A 311 19.61 -8.68 12.90
CA THR A 311 20.54 -9.54 12.14
C THR A 311 20.10 -9.77 10.68
N HIS A 312 18.80 -9.94 10.44
CA HIS A 312 18.24 -10.28 9.12
C HIS A 312 17.35 -9.18 8.55
N TYR A 313 17.31 -8.00 9.17
CA TYR A 313 16.43 -6.91 8.77
C TYR A 313 17.17 -5.58 8.69
N GLN A 314 16.78 -4.81 7.68
CA GLN A 314 17.16 -3.40 7.53
C GLN A 314 15.89 -2.54 7.50
N HIS A 315 16.01 -1.24 7.77
CA HIS A 315 14.89 -0.35 7.50
C HIS A 315 14.99 0.22 6.09
N VAL A 316 13.83 0.31 5.45
CA VAL A 316 13.66 0.82 4.09
C VAL A 316 12.65 1.94 4.07
N ASP A 317 12.70 2.76 3.03
CA ASP A 317 11.83 3.91 2.83
C ASP A 317 11.23 3.86 1.42
N GLY A 318 9.99 4.34 1.25
CA GLY A 318 9.30 4.42 -0.03
C GLY A 318 7.82 4.08 0.02
N THR A 319 7.05 4.62 -0.93
CA THR A 319 5.65 4.25 -1.15
C THR A 319 5.49 2.78 -1.53
N SER A 320 6.56 2.17 -2.10
CA SER A 320 6.64 0.73 -2.36
C SER A 320 6.45 -0.13 -1.10
N PHE A 321 6.66 0.43 0.09
CA PHE A 321 6.42 -0.24 1.38
C PHE A 321 5.12 0.23 2.04
N ALA A 322 4.67 1.45 1.77
CA ALA A 322 3.38 1.94 2.22
C ALA A 322 2.22 1.16 1.58
N ALA A 323 2.28 0.84 0.28
CA ALA A 323 1.26 0.07 -0.41
C ALA A 323 1.10 -1.36 0.16
N PRO A 324 2.16 -2.16 0.40
CA PRO A 324 2.05 -3.45 1.07
C PRO A 324 1.44 -3.36 2.49
N ILE A 325 1.73 -2.30 3.24
CA ILE A 325 1.10 -2.09 4.54
C ILE A 325 -0.41 -1.92 4.39
N VAL A 326 -0.89 -1.11 3.44
CA VAL A 326 -2.32 -0.99 3.15
C VAL A 326 -2.90 -2.30 2.64
N THR A 327 -2.18 -3.01 1.77
CA THR A 327 -2.53 -4.36 1.31
C THR A 327 -2.79 -5.31 2.49
N SER A 328 -1.96 -5.25 3.53
CA SER A 328 -2.14 -6.08 4.73
C SER A 328 -3.37 -5.66 5.56
N VAL A 329 -3.69 -4.37 5.63
CA VAL A 329 -4.95 -3.88 6.24
C VAL A 329 -6.17 -4.39 5.45
N VAL A 330 -6.12 -4.33 4.11
CA VAL A 330 -7.17 -4.89 3.24
C VAL A 330 -7.36 -6.39 3.48
N ALA A 331 -6.27 -7.14 3.67
CA ALA A 331 -6.36 -8.57 3.99
C ALA A 331 -7.06 -8.82 5.34
N GLN A 332 -6.77 -8.01 6.36
CA GLN A 332 -7.48 -8.06 7.65
C GLN A 332 -8.98 -7.74 7.49
N MET A 333 -9.33 -6.75 6.67
CA MET A 333 -10.73 -6.40 6.38
C MET A 333 -11.47 -7.54 5.68
N ILE A 334 -10.85 -8.18 4.67
CA ILE A 334 -11.45 -9.32 3.95
C ILE A 334 -11.58 -10.55 4.87
N GLN A 335 -10.62 -10.79 5.76
CA GLN A 335 -10.78 -11.83 6.80
C GLN A 335 -11.97 -11.53 7.71
N ALA A 336 -12.16 -10.27 8.10
CA ALA A 336 -13.27 -9.85 8.95
C ALA A 336 -14.64 -9.96 8.23
N ASN A 337 -14.66 -9.67 6.92
CA ASN A 337 -15.86 -9.77 6.09
C ASN A 337 -15.49 -10.16 4.64
N PRO A 338 -15.55 -11.47 4.32
CA PRO A 338 -15.21 -11.97 2.97
C PRO A 338 -16.13 -11.47 1.83
N ALA A 339 -17.30 -10.91 2.15
CA ALA A 339 -18.25 -10.41 1.17
C ALA A 339 -17.91 -9.00 0.64
N LEU A 340 -16.91 -8.33 1.21
CA LEU A 340 -16.53 -6.98 0.79
C LEU A 340 -16.07 -6.95 -0.67
N THR A 341 -16.58 -5.98 -1.42
CA THR A 341 -16.14 -5.65 -2.78
C THR A 341 -14.96 -4.68 -2.76
N PRO A 342 -14.20 -4.56 -3.88
CA PRO A 342 -13.13 -3.55 -3.99
C PRO A 342 -13.57 -2.13 -3.66
N GLY A 343 -14.76 -1.72 -4.11
CA GLY A 343 -15.29 -0.39 -3.82
C GLY A 343 -15.67 -0.20 -2.35
N ALA A 344 -16.30 -1.19 -1.72
CA ALA A 344 -16.60 -1.14 -0.29
C ALA A 344 -15.32 -1.02 0.54
N ILE A 345 -14.29 -1.79 0.20
CA ILE A 345 -12.97 -1.71 0.85
C ILE A 345 -12.36 -0.32 0.70
N LYS A 346 -12.35 0.24 -0.51
CA LYS A 346 -11.84 1.60 -0.75
C LYS A 346 -12.61 2.63 0.09
N ASN A 347 -13.94 2.55 0.12
CA ASN A 347 -14.79 3.44 0.90
C ASN A 347 -14.51 3.34 2.41
N ILE A 348 -14.36 2.13 2.94
CA ILE A 348 -14.01 1.92 4.36
C ILE A 348 -12.65 2.56 4.68
N LEU A 349 -11.63 2.30 3.86
CA LEU A 349 -10.29 2.85 4.08
C LEU A 349 -10.31 4.38 4.14
N VAL A 350 -10.97 5.04 3.18
CA VAL A 350 -11.00 6.51 3.11
C VAL A 350 -11.87 7.13 4.20
N SER A 351 -12.98 6.48 4.59
CA SER A 351 -13.88 7.00 5.64
C SER A 351 -13.31 6.83 7.04
N THR A 352 -12.41 5.87 7.25
CA THR A 352 -11.77 5.60 8.55
C THR A 352 -10.38 6.23 8.70
N ALA A 353 -9.85 6.86 7.65
CA ALA A 353 -8.53 7.49 7.67
C ALA A 353 -8.44 8.67 8.65
N ASP A 354 -7.25 8.87 9.22
CA ASP A 354 -6.95 9.98 10.14
C ASP A 354 -6.18 11.08 9.42
N ARG A 355 -6.72 12.29 9.39
CA ARG A 355 -6.06 13.43 8.74
C ARG A 355 -4.86 13.94 9.53
N ILE A 356 -3.79 14.27 8.84
CA ILE A 356 -2.69 15.08 9.37
C ILE A 356 -3.08 16.54 9.16
N LEU A 357 -3.56 17.19 10.23
CA LEU A 357 -4.18 18.53 10.14
C LEU A 357 -3.23 19.62 9.66
N THR A 358 -1.92 19.45 9.85
CA THR A 358 -0.88 20.38 9.44
C THR A 358 -0.47 20.25 7.97
N GLU A 359 -0.98 19.23 7.26
CA GLU A 359 -0.53 18.89 5.92
C GLU A 359 -1.63 19.10 4.87
N PRO A 360 -1.27 19.49 3.63
CA PRO A 360 -2.23 19.70 2.56
C PRO A 360 -3.01 18.45 2.19
N VAL A 361 -4.34 18.59 2.02
CA VAL A 361 -5.23 17.46 1.65
C VAL A 361 -4.79 16.81 0.34
N ILE A 362 -4.38 17.59 -0.66
CA ILE A 362 -3.97 17.07 -1.97
C ILE A 362 -2.78 16.11 -1.90
N ARG A 363 -1.95 16.20 -0.84
CA ARG A 363 -0.78 15.34 -0.65
C ARG A 363 -1.06 14.08 0.17
N GLN A 364 -2.13 14.08 0.97
CA GLN A 364 -2.48 12.97 1.86
C GLN A 364 -3.81 12.28 1.51
N GLY A 365 -4.57 12.85 0.56
CA GLY A 365 -5.92 12.37 0.29
C GLY A 365 -6.81 12.47 1.52
N PHE A 366 -7.36 11.33 1.95
CA PHE A 366 -8.21 11.26 3.15
C PHE A 366 -7.41 11.18 4.46
N GLY A 367 -6.11 10.91 4.38
CA GLY A 367 -5.21 10.87 5.53
C GLY A 367 -4.53 9.52 5.75
N VAL A 368 -4.09 9.30 6.97
CA VAL A 368 -3.37 8.09 7.40
C VAL A 368 -4.32 6.92 7.54
N VAL A 369 -3.96 5.77 6.98
CA VAL A 369 -4.71 4.52 7.16
C VAL A 369 -4.86 4.18 8.65
N ASN A 370 -6.09 3.88 9.08
CA ASN A 370 -6.39 3.43 10.43
C ASN A 370 -6.80 1.96 10.38
N ALA A 371 -5.84 1.07 10.65
CA ALA A 371 -6.05 -0.37 10.52
C ALA A 371 -7.16 -0.89 11.43
N ARG A 372 -7.22 -0.42 12.68
CA ARG A 372 -8.23 -0.85 13.65
C ARG A 372 -9.64 -0.46 13.21
N ARG A 373 -9.87 0.84 12.93
CA ARG A 373 -11.19 1.33 12.52
C ARG A 373 -11.65 0.75 11.19
N ALA A 374 -10.72 0.53 10.26
CA ALA A 374 -11.04 -0.11 8.98
C ALA A 374 -11.58 -1.54 9.17
N VAL A 375 -10.95 -2.33 10.04
CA VAL A 375 -11.42 -3.69 10.37
C VAL A 375 -12.75 -3.65 11.14
N GLU A 376 -12.90 -2.77 12.12
CA GLU A 376 -14.15 -2.61 12.89
C GLU A 376 -15.34 -2.24 11.97
N LEU A 377 -15.14 -1.31 11.04
CA LEU A 377 -16.17 -0.94 10.07
C LEU A 377 -16.44 -2.08 9.08
N ALA A 378 -15.41 -2.79 8.61
CA ALA A 378 -15.55 -3.94 7.73
C ALA A 378 -16.46 -5.04 8.29
N GLN A 379 -16.40 -5.30 9.61
CA GLN A 379 -17.25 -6.29 10.30
C GLN A 379 -18.75 -5.95 10.22
N THR A 380 -19.07 -4.65 10.24
CA THR A 380 -20.44 -4.17 10.34
C THR A 380 -21.02 -3.76 8.99
N GLU A 381 -20.22 -3.75 7.93
CA GLU A 381 -20.66 -3.39 6.57
C GLU A 381 -21.66 -4.43 6.07
N PRO A 382 -22.95 -4.09 5.94
CA PRO A 382 -24.00 -5.09 5.78
C PRO A 382 -24.05 -5.70 4.37
N HIS A 383 -23.54 -5.02 3.33
CA HIS A 383 -23.63 -5.49 1.96
C HIS A 383 -22.57 -4.89 1.06
N ALA A 384 -22.00 -5.73 0.24
CA ALA A 384 -21.25 -5.34 -0.93
C ALA A 384 -22.13 -4.52 -1.88
N LEU A 385 -21.99 -3.20 -1.89
CA LEU A 385 -22.47 -2.42 -3.03
C LEU A 385 -21.73 -2.97 -4.25
N ASN A 386 -22.49 -3.46 -5.24
CA ASN A 386 -21.89 -3.93 -6.48
C ASN A 386 -21.40 -2.71 -7.26
N VAL A 387 -20.13 -2.35 -7.04
CA VAL A 387 -19.49 -1.17 -7.66
C VAL A 387 -18.83 -1.50 -8.99
N VAL A 388 -19.03 -2.71 -9.50
CA VAL A 388 -18.57 -3.09 -10.84
C VAL A 388 -19.25 -2.17 -11.85
N GLY A 389 -18.46 -1.33 -12.52
CA GLY A 389 -18.96 -0.36 -13.51
C GLY A 389 -19.22 1.06 -12.98
N CYS A 390 -19.29 1.29 -11.66
CA CYS A 390 -19.31 2.65 -11.12
C CYS A 390 -17.90 3.27 -11.24
N LYS A 391 -17.86 4.51 -11.73
CA LYS A 391 -16.63 5.29 -11.84
C LYS A 391 -16.83 6.64 -11.18
N PRO A 392 -15.77 7.20 -10.52
CA PRO A 392 -15.88 8.54 -9.96
C PRO A 392 -16.18 9.55 -11.05
N PRO A 393 -16.78 10.68 -10.70
CA PRO A 393 -17.02 11.77 -11.65
C PRO A 393 -15.69 12.23 -12.26
N ARG A 394 -15.68 12.47 -13.55
CA ARG A 394 -14.52 12.92 -14.29
C ARG A 394 -14.89 13.94 -15.36
N VAL A 395 -13.96 14.80 -15.70
CA VAL A 395 -14.15 15.76 -16.77
C VAL A 395 -13.77 15.13 -18.10
N GLU A 396 -14.73 15.08 -19.04
CA GLU A 396 -14.54 14.66 -20.42
C GLU A 396 -15.06 15.75 -21.36
N ASN A 397 -14.25 16.20 -22.30
CA ASN A 397 -14.63 17.25 -23.29
C ASN A 397 -15.26 18.50 -22.64
N GLY A 398 -14.71 18.96 -21.52
CA GLY A 398 -15.20 20.14 -20.79
C GLY A 398 -16.54 19.92 -20.05
N ARG A 399 -16.99 18.69 -19.91
CA ARG A 399 -18.20 18.32 -19.16
C ARG A 399 -17.86 17.37 -18.03
N LEU A 400 -18.52 17.53 -16.89
CA LEU A 400 -18.40 16.63 -15.75
C LEU A 400 -19.37 15.46 -15.97
N LEU A 401 -18.82 14.27 -16.18
CA LEU A 401 -19.55 13.02 -16.40
C LEU A 401 -19.74 12.28 -15.07
N PHE A 402 -20.98 11.89 -14.79
CA PHE A 402 -21.36 10.99 -13.70
C PHE A 402 -21.72 9.63 -14.26
N VAL A 403 -21.23 8.56 -13.62
CA VAL A 403 -21.45 7.17 -14.01
C VAL A 403 -21.89 6.37 -12.79
N PHE A 404 -23.01 5.68 -12.91
CA PHE A 404 -23.56 4.80 -11.87
C PHE A 404 -23.97 3.47 -12.49
N HIS A 405 -23.80 2.39 -11.76
CA HIS A 405 -24.21 1.06 -12.23
C HIS A 405 -25.17 0.43 -11.23
N ASP A 406 -26.36 0.08 -11.72
CA ASP A 406 -27.37 -0.69 -11.00
C ASP A 406 -28.30 -1.36 -12.03
N ASP A 407 -28.30 -2.70 -12.06
CA ASP A 407 -29.08 -3.50 -13.00
C ASP A 407 -30.56 -3.51 -12.64
N GLU A 408 -30.90 -3.33 -11.37
CA GLU A 408 -32.24 -3.43 -10.83
C GLU A 408 -32.96 -2.06 -10.76
N ALA A 409 -32.19 -0.96 -10.71
CA ALA A 409 -32.78 0.38 -10.62
C ALA A 409 -33.68 0.69 -11.79
N THR A 410 -34.82 1.27 -11.49
CA THR A 410 -35.80 1.77 -12.48
C THR A 410 -35.58 3.24 -12.86
N SER A 411 -34.92 3.99 -11.97
CA SER A 411 -34.51 5.37 -12.21
C SER A 411 -33.30 5.73 -11.35
N VAL A 412 -32.40 6.55 -11.90
CA VAL A 412 -31.26 7.11 -11.17
C VAL A 412 -31.15 8.59 -11.47
N ALA A 413 -30.91 9.41 -10.47
CA ALA A 413 -30.62 10.83 -10.59
C ALA A 413 -29.37 11.19 -9.77
N VAL A 414 -28.67 12.28 -10.10
CA VAL A 414 -27.63 12.88 -9.27
C VAL A 414 -28.10 14.23 -8.74
N ALA A 415 -27.81 14.52 -7.50
CA ALA A 415 -28.07 15.80 -6.85
C ALA A 415 -26.86 16.24 -6.04
N GLY A 416 -26.52 17.52 -6.06
CA GLY A 416 -25.35 18.03 -5.35
C GLY A 416 -25.27 19.56 -5.37
N ASP A 417 -24.18 20.11 -4.80
CA ASP A 417 -23.95 21.55 -4.70
C ASP A 417 -23.98 22.25 -6.07
N PHE A 418 -23.56 21.55 -7.13
CA PHE A 418 -23.50 22.06 -8.50
C PHE A 418 -24.88 22.33 -9.13
N ASN A 419 -25.96 21.79 -8.54
CA ASN A 419 -27.33 21.99 -9.03
C ASN A 419 -28.34 22.27 -7.90
N SER A 420 -27.86 22.84 -6.78
CA SER A 420 -28.68 23.16 -5.60
C SER A 420 -29.45 21.96 -5.04
N TRP A 421 -28.89 20.77 -5.17
CA TRP A 421 -29.46 19.49 -4.74
C TRP A 421 -30.75 19.11 -5.45
N GLU A 422 -31.04 19.70 -6.63
CA GLU A 422 -32.11 19.26 -7.51
C GLU A 422 -31.73 17.94 -8.19
N ARG A 423 -32.72 17.06 -8.41
CA ARG A 423 -32.50 15.74 -8.99
C ARG A 423 -32.32 15.83 -10.51
N LEU A 424 -31.08 15.59 -10.97
CA LEU A 424 -30.77 15.51 -12.40
C LEU A 424 -30.81 14.05 -12.86
N PRO A 425 -31.71 13.62 -13.74
CA PRO A 425 -31.83 12.23 -14.17
C PRO A 425 -30.61 11.75 -14.94
N LEU A 426 -30.21 10.50 -14.69
CA LEU A 426 -29.25 9.76 -15.50
C LEU A 426 -29.99 8.96 -16.58
N LYS A 427 -29.34 8.77 -17.72
CA LYS A 427 -29.80 7.94 -18.81
C LYS A 427 -29.28 6.54 -18.68
N ARG A 428 -30.11 5.51 -18.78
CA ARG A 428 -29.71 4.10 -18.76
C ARG A 428 -29.14 3.69 -20.12
N ASN A 429 -27.96 3.11 -20.12
CA ASN A 429 -27.35 2.42 -21.26
C ASN A 429 -27.49 0.91 -21.04
N GLY A 430 -27.83 0.14 -22.04
CA GLY A 430 -28.35 -1.24 -22.05
C GLY A 430 -27.80 -2.32 -21.09
N SER A 431 -26.76 -2.06 -20.29
CA SER A 431 -26.13 -3.00 -19.37
C SER A 431 -26.16 -2.55 -17.90
N GLY A 432 -27.27 -1.90 -17.46
CA GLY A 432 -27.38 -1.40 -16.08
C GLY A 432 -26.52 -0.16 -15.79
N LEU A 433 -25.85 0.38 -16.79
CA LEU A 433 -25.03 1.58 -16.68
C LEU A 433 -25.90 2.83 -16.85
N TRP A 434 -25.81 3.75 -15.90
CA TRP A 434 -26.52 5.02 -15.88
C TRP A 434 -25.53 6.17 -16.02
N THR A 435 -25.76 7.12 -16.90
CA THR A 435 -24.84 8.24 -17.15
C THR A 435 -25.58 9.57 -17.31
N THR A 436 -24.94 10.66 -16.89
CA THR A 436 -25.32 12.02 -17.19
C THR A 436 -24.11 12.93 -17.22
N GLU A 437 -24.21 14.02 -17.94
CA GLU A 437 -23.16 15.03 -18.06
C GLU A 437 -23.70 16.41 -17.69
N ILE A 438 -22.91 17.18 -16.96
CA ILE A 438 -23.20 18.59 -16.70
C ILE A 438 -22.07 19.47 -17.24
N VAL A 439 -22.35 20.74 -17.47
CA VAL A 439 -21.28 21.73 -17.69
C VAL A 439 -20.44 21.82 -16.41
N VAL A 440 -19.12 21.83 -16.54
CA VAL A 440 -18.23 21.99 -15.39
C VAL A 440 -18.63 23.23 -14.61
N PRO A 441 -19.01 23.13 -13.33
CA PRO A 441 -19.53 24.28 -12.56
C PRO A 441 -18.47 25.29 -12.15
N GLY A 442 -17.24 25.13 -12.61
CA GLY A 442 -16.07 25.91 -12.23
C GLY A 442 -15.16 25.15 -11.28
N ALA A 443 -14.06 25.78 -10.89
CA ALA A 443 -13.16 25.22 -9.89
C ALA A 443 -13.80 25.24 -8.49
N GLY A 444 -13.60 24.17 -7.74
CA GLY A 444 -14.15 24.08 -6.39
C GLY A 444 -14.33 22.66 -5.90
N ARG A 445 -14.84 22.55 -4.70
CA ARG A 445 -15.23 21.30 -4.06
C ARG A 445 -16.74 21.24 -4.01
N PHE A 446 -17.32 20.18 -4.57
CA PHE A 446 -18.75 19.95 -4.67
C PHE A 446 -19.12 18.64 -4.01
N GLU A 447 -20.16 18.65 -3.18
CA GLU A 447 -20.73 17.45 -2.58
C GLU A 447 -21.94 16.97 -3.39
N TYR A 448 -22.18 15.66 -3.45
CA TYR A 448 -23.31 15.08 -4.20
C TYR A 448 -23.68 13.69 -3.68
N LYS A 449 -24.88 13.25 -4.07
CA LYS A 449 -25.38 11.88 -3.92
C LYS A 449 -26.09 11.42 -5.18
N PHE A 450 -26.20 10.11 -5.36
CA PHE A 450 -27.17 9.53 -6.27
C PHE A 450 -28.51 9.31 -5.57
N VAL A 451 -29.59 9.45 -6.32
CA VAL A 451 -30.97 9.18 -5.88
C VAL A 451 -31.51 8.05 -6.74
N VAL A 452 -31.64 6.86 -6.15
CA VAL A 452 -32.10 5.65 -6.83
C VAL A 452 -33.57 5.45 -6.53
N ASP A 453 -34.36 5.18 -7.59
CA ASP A 453 -35.81 4.96 -7.57
C ASP A 453 -36.62 6.08 -6.85
N GLY A 454 -36.06 7.29 -6.92
CA GLY A 454 -36.67 8.48 -6.32
C GLY A 454 -36.68 8.54 -4.79
N GLN A 455 -36.17 7.53 -4.10
CA GLN A 455 -36.26 7.41 -2.64
C GLN A 455 -34.91 7.19 -1.95
N ARG A 456 -34.04 6.34 -2.49
CA ARG A 456 -32.75 6.00 -1.86
C ARG A 456 -31.69 7.02 -2.23
N TRP A 457 -31.30 7.83 -1.25
CA TRP A 457 -30.17 8.74 -1.35
C TRP A 457 -28.89 7.99 -0.95
N ILE A 458 -28.03 7.73 -1.90
CA ILE A 458 -26.81 6.98 -1.69
C ILE A 458 -25.59 7.78 -2.15
N GLU A 459 -24.51 7.62 -1.46
CA GLU A 459 -23.22 8.10 -1.89
C GLU A 459 -22.75 7.34 -3.15
N ASP A 460 -21.93 7.99 -3.97
CA ASP A 460 -21.38 7.37 -5.17
C ASP A 460 -20.44 6.21 -4.77
N PRO A 461 -20.78 4.96 -5.09
CA PRO A 461 -19.95 3.82 -4.73
C PRO A 461 -18.65 3.77 -5.53
N GLY A 462 -18.56 4.45 -6.66
CA GLY A 462 -17.34 4.56 -7.47
C GLY A 462 -16.40 5.67 -7.01
N ASN A 463 -16.85 6.55 -6.11
CA ASN A 463 -16.07 7.69 -5.64
C ASN A 463 -15.66 7.52 -4.18
N GLY A 464 -14.37 7.35 -3.93
CA GLY A 464 -13.82 7.25 -2.57
C GLY A 464 -13.78 8.57 -1.80
N MET A 465 -14.02 9.73 -2.44
CA MET A 465 -14.04 11.03 -1.75
C MET A 465 -15.39 11.28 -1.08
N LYS A 466 -15.39 11.34 0.24
CA LYS A 466 -16.60 11.49 1.06
C LYS A 466 -16.49 12.66 2.04
N ALA A 467 -17.64 13.21 2.44
CA ALA A 467 -17.75 14.17 3.53
C ALA A 467 -19.00 13.87 4.36
N PRO A 468 -19.02 14.16 5.68
CA PRO A 468 -20.23 14.06 6.48
C PRO A 468 -21.35 14.94 5.91
N ASP A 469 -22.59 14.39 5.86
CA ASP A 469 -23.76 15.08 5.34
C ASP A 469 -24.56 15.87 6.40
N ASN A 470 -24.01 16.00 7.61
CA ASN A 470 -24.61 16.65 8.79
C ASN A 470 -25.91 16.01 9.34
N VAL A 471 -26.33 14.86 8.79
CA VAL A 471 -27.50 14.10 9.25
C VAL A 471 -27.17 12.65 9.63
N GLY A 472 -25.87 12.35 9.73
CA GLY A 472 -25.37 11.04 10.17
C GLY A 472 -24.97 10.10 9.03
N GLY A 473 -24.96 10.58 7.78
CA GLY A 473 -24.48 9.88 6.59
C GLY A 473 -23.28 10.59 5.93
N LEU A 474 -22.98 10.19 4.70
CA LEU A 474 -21.89 10.75 3.91
C LEU A 474 -22.42 11.29 2.57
N ASN A 475 -21.82 12.38 2.10
CA ASN A 475 -21.89 12.84 0.72
C ASN A 475 -20.65 12.39 -0.04
N SER A 476 -20.75 12.10 -1.32
CA SER A 476 -19.59 11.98 -2.20
C SER A 476 -19.06 13.37 -2.56
N VAL A 477 -17.75 13.48 -2.78
CA VAL A 477 -17.09 14.75 -3.08
C VAL A 477 -16.38 14.69 -4.41
N VAL A 478 -16.55 15.73 -5.25
CA VAL A 478 -15.72 15.97 -6.42
C VAL A 478 -14.98 17.30 -6.26
N VAL A 479 -13.69 17.30 -6.59
CA VAL A 479 -12.85 18.50 -6.58
C VAL A 479 -12.47 18.81 -8.03
N LEU A 480 -12.77 20.02 -8.48
CA LEU A 480 -12.48 20.50 -9.83
C LEU A 480 -11.43 21.61 -9.75
N ALA A 481 -10.39 21.52 -10.59
CA ALA A 481 -9.31 22.52 -10.67
C ALA A 481 -9.66 23.67 -11.64
N THR A 482 -8.88 24.78 -11.59
CA THR A 482 -9.15 26.02 -12.33
C THR A 482 -8.91 25.94 -13.83
N ASP A 483 -8.25 24.92 -14.37
CA ASP A 483 -7.70 24.91 -15.74
C ASP A 483 -8.41 23.98 -16.75
N TYR A 484 -9.69 23.67 -16.58
CA TYR A 484 -10.42 22.86 -17.57
C TYR A 484 -10.93 23.68 -18.79
N THR A 485 -10.56 24.95 -18.92
CA THR A 485 -11.05 25.81 -20.02
C THR A 485 -10.24 25.67 -21.32
N HIS A 486 -9.18 24.85 -21.34
CA HIS A 486 -8.29 24.68 -22.50
C HIS A 486 -7.98 23.22 -22.88
N LEU A 487 -8.85 22.26 -22.51
CA LEU A 487 -8.76 20.88 -22.99
C LEU A 487 -9.93 20.52 -23.93
#